data_53559ea9e5f1831f911907d107c5cac4
#
_entry.id   53559ea9e5f1831f911907d107c5cac4
#
_cell.length_a   1.000
_cell.length_b   1.000
_cell.length_c   1.000
_cell.angle_alpha   90.00
_cell.angle_beta   90.00
_cell.angle_gamma   90.00
#
_symmetry.space_group_name_H-M   'P 1'
#
loop_
_entity.id
_entity.type
_entity.pdbx_description
1 polymer ?
#
loop_
_entity_poly.entity_id
_entity_poly.type
_entity_poly.pdbx_seq_one_letter_code
_entity_poly.pdbx_strand_id
1 'polypeptide(L)'
;MADKSNKLKARLPRGLADRGPAEIAATRQMTDAIRGVYERYGFEPVETPAIEYTDALGKFLPDQDRPNEGVFSFQDDDEQWLSLRYDLTAPLARYVAENFQKVALPYRSYRFGWVFRNEKPGPGRFRQFMQFDADTVGAATMAADAEICMMAADTMEALGIERGQYVVKVNNRKVLDGVMEAIGIGGDANAGKRLTVLRAIDKLDRLGVEGVRQLLGEGRKDESGDFTKGAGLDVASTNRVIERITSGVAGDIGGGAMVIGDASSGQLPAGQAVELQGLDELQQIQTLVRAAGYESDRIRIDPTVVRGLEYYTGPVYEVELLLETKDEKGRPVRFGSVGGGGRYDGLVSRFRGEPVPATGFSIGVSRLQAALTMIGKLESRPAPGPVLVTVFDRDRVADYQKMVAQLRNAGIRAELYLGNPKNNVGQQLKYADRRGSPCAVIQGGDEKARGEVQIKDLIAGAGLTDIKDRDEYLKKQAEAQFAAPVDKLVDAVRQVLTRHGVVWS
;
A
#
# COMPACT_ATOMS: atom_id res chain seq x y z
N MET A 1 43.25 -0.81 29.32
CA MET A 1 42.22 -1.70 28.74
C MET A 1 40.96 -0.89 28.56
N ALA A 2 40.59 -0.55 27.33
CA ALA A 2 39.36 0.19 27.09
C ALA A 2 38.18 -0.71 27.41
N ASP A 3 37.32 -0.21 28.24
CA ASP A 3 36.10 -0.90 28.71
C ASP A 3 35.22 -1.30 27.50
N LYS A 4 35.11 -2.61 27.24
CA LYS A 4 34.34 -3.19 26.14
C LYS A 4 32.82 -3.19 26.41
N SER A 5 32.38 -2.70 27.58
CA SER A 5 31.01 -2.86 28.07
C SER A 5 30.03 -1.79 27.60
N ASN A 6 30.44 -0.75 26.84
CA ASN A 6 29.58 0.39 26.51
C ASN A 6 29.41 0.65 25.01
N LYS A 7 29.51 -0.39 24.16
CA LYS A 7 29.12 -0.24 22.75
C LYS A 7 27.59 -0.29 22.62
N LEU A 8 27.02 0.80 22.16
CA LEU A 8 25.60 0.84 21.77
C LEU A 8 25.32 -0.28 20.76
N LYS A 9 24.34 -1.11 21.06
CA LYS A 9 23.92 -2.18 20.15
C LYS A 9 23.04 -1.57 19.05
N ALA A 10 23.47 -1.67 17.79
CA ALA A 10 22.64 -1.31 16.65
C ALA A 10 21.44 -2.27 16.55
N ARG A 11 20.23 -1.74 16.72
CA ARG A 11 18.98 -2.51 16.67
C ARG A 11 17.84 -1.64 16.20
N LEU A 12 16.91 -2.23 15.46
CA LEU A 12 15.63 -1.59 15.10
C LEU A 12 14.60 -1.72 16.24
N PRO A 13 13.73 -0.72 16.42
CA PRO A 13 12.55 -0.86 17.23
C PRO A 13 11.66 -1.99 16.67
N ARG A 14 10.98 -2.71 17.57
CA ARG A 14 10.15 -3.85 17.19
C ARG A 14 9.01 -3.43 16.25
N GLY A 15 8.86 -4.13 15.13
CA GLY A 15 7.80 -3.87 14.13
C GLY A 15 8.09 -2.73 13.17
N LEU A 16 9.33 -2.18 13.18
CA LEU A 16 9.85 -1.25 12.18
C LEU A 16 10.89 -1.96 11.32
N ALA A 17 11.10 -1.48 10.09
CA ALA A 17 12.05 -2.04 9.14
C ALA A 17 12.76 -0.94 8.36
N ASP A 18 14.06 -1.16 8.06
CA ASP A 18 14.78 -0.37 7.06
C ASP A 18 14.40 -0.85 5.65
N ARG A 19 14.45 0.04 4.69
CA ARG A 19 14.13 -0.25 3.28
C ARG A 19 15.33 0.03 2.40
N GLY A 20 15.68 -0.93 1.56
CA GLY A 20 16.78 -0.81 0.62
C GLY A 20 16.39 -0.19 -0.73
N PRO A 21 17.40 0.09 -1.59
CA PRO A 21 17.17 0.76 -2.89
C PRO A 21 16.19 0.03 -3.80
N ALA A 22 16.23 -1.29 -3.86
CA ALA A 22 15.33 -2.10 -4.70
C ALA A 22 13.86 -1.95 -4.26
N GLU A 23 13.61 -2.04 -2.96
CA GLU A 23 12.26 -1.89 -2.40
C GLU A 23 11.72 -0.47 -2.61
N ILE A 24 12.58 0.55 -2.46
CA ILE A 24 12.19 1.95 -2.70
C ILE A 24 11.87 2.18 -4.17
N ALA A 25 12.68 1.65 -5.11
CA ALA A 25 12.42 1.76 -6.53
C ALA A 25 11.09 1.10 -6.93
N ALA A 26 10.84 -0.11 -6.44
CA ALA A 26 9.58 -0.82 -6.65
C ALA A 26 8.37 -0.04 -6.10
N THR A 27 8.49 0.54 -4.90
CA THR A 27 7.44 1.39 -4.33
C THR A 27 7.16 2.61 -5.20
N ARG A 28 8.19 3.31 -5.70
CA ARG A 28 8.02 4.47 -6.58
C ARG A 28 7.28 4.09 -7.85
N GLN A 29 7.73 3.05 -8.55
CA GLN A 29 7.06 2.57 -9.76
C GLN A 29 5.57 2.29 -9.51
N MET A 30 5.25 1.60 -8.42
CA MET A 30 3.87 1.28 -8.04
C MET A 30 3.06 2.53 -7.71
N THR A 31 3.61 3.44 -6.89
CA THR A 31 2.90 4.67 -6.50
C THR A 31 2.72 5.63 -7.66
N ASP A 32 3.64 5.67 -8.63
CA ASP A 32 3.49 6.47 -9.85
C ASP A 32 2.36 5.93 -10.73
N ALA A 33 2.22 4.62 -10.87
CA ALA A 33 1.12 4.00 -11.59
C ALA A 33 -0.24 4.30 -10.92
N ILE A 34 -0.33 4.18 -9.59
CA ILE A 34 -1.54 4.52 -8.81
C ILE A 34 -1.89 6.00 -8.99
N ARG A 35 -0.91 6.90 -8.85
CA ARG A 35 -1.10 8.34 -9.04
C ARG A 35 -1.67 8.65 -10.43
N GLY A 36 -1.10 8.05 -11.48
CA GLY A 36 -1.58 8.26 -12.85
C GLY A 36 -3.04 7.84 -13.05
N VAL A 37 -3.54 6.85 -12.31
CA VAL A 37 -4.98 6.52 -12.31
C VAL A 37 -5.77 7.59 -11.58
N TYR A 38 -5.39 7.94 -10.34
CA TYR A 38 -6.13 8.89 -9.52
C TYR A 38 -6.26 10.28 -10.19
N GLU A 39 -5.17 10.75 -10.82
CA GLU A 39 -5.18 12.02 -11.57
C GLU A 39 -6.11 11.96 -12.80
N ARG A 40 -6.24 10.81 -13.50
CA ARG A 40 -7.23 10.65 -14.59
C ARG A 40 -8.67 10.74 -14.08
N TYR A 41 -8.93 10.40 -12.83
CA TYR A 41 -10.24 10.58 -12.18
C TYR A 41 -10.43 11.99 -11.61
N GLY A 42 -9.47 12.90 -11.82
CA GLY A 42 -9.57 14.30 -11.39
C GLY A 42 -9.26 14.51 -9.91
N PHE A 43 -8.54 13.59 -9.27
CA PHE A 43 -8.06 13.78 -7.90
C PHE A 43 -6.77 14.57 -7.88
N GLU A 44 -6.63 15.47 -6.91
CA GLU A 44 -5.44 16.31 -6.71
C GLU A 44 -4.64 15.89 -5.48
N PRO A 45 -3.33 16.13 -5.45
CA PRO A 45 -2.50 15.77 -4.31
C PRO A 45 -2.75 16.67 -3.11
N VAL A 46 -2.75 16.09 -1.90
CA VAL A 46 -2.68 16.80 -0.63
C VAL A 46 -1.77 16.06 0.34
N GLU A 47 -0.96 16.79 1.09
CA GLU A 47 -0.16 16.25 2.16
C GLU A 47 -0.59 16.84 3.51
N THR A 48 -0.68 15.99 4.51
CA THR A 48 -0.98 16.37 5.89
C THR A 48 0.17 15.95 6.81
N PRO A 49 0.37 16.62 7.95
CA PRO A 49 1.41 16.25 8.91
C PRO A 49 1.31 14.78 9.35
N ALA A 50 2.46 14.20 9.70
CA ALA A 50 2.50 12.85 10.28
C ALA A 50 2.09 12.82 11.76
N ILE A 51 2.05 13.99 12.39
CA ILE A 51 1.68 14.19 13.80
C ILE A 51 0.43 15.05 13.81
N GLU A 52 -0.55 14.63 14.58
CA GLU A 52 -1.81 15.35 14.79
C GLU A 52 -2.09 15.45 16.29
N TYR A 53 -2.92 16.38 16.72
CA TYR A 53 -3.47 16.33 18.07
C TYR A 53 -4.26 15.03 18.26
N THR A 54 -4.11 14.41 19.43
CA THR A 54 -4.69 13.09 19.69
C THR A 54 -6.22 13.10 19.57
N ASP A 55 -6.88 14.16 19.98
CA ASP A 55 -8.33 14.38 19.85
C ASP A 55 -8.78 14.52 18.38
N ALA A 56 -7.93 15.06 17.50
CA ALA A 56 -8.21 15.17 16.07
C ALA A 56 -8.30 13.78 15.37
N LEU A 57 -7.60 12.78 15.86
CA LEU A 57 -7.65 11.42 15.32
C LEU A 57 -8.98 10.70 15.63
N GLY A 58 -9.73 11.15 16.63
CA GLY A 58 -11.09 10.74 16.90
C GLY A 58 -11.31 9.53 17.80
N LYS A 59 -12.57 9.10 17.92
CA LYS A 59 -13.06 7.99 18.77
C LYS A 59 -12.45 6.61 18.42
N PHE A 60 -11.61 6.54 17.41
CA PHE A 60 -10.93 5.31 16.95
C PHE A 60 -9.69 4.99 17.78
N LEU A 61 -9.32 5.92 18.66
CA LEU A 61 -8.30 5.63 19.67
C LEU A 61 -8.92 4.74 20.72
N PRO A 62 -8.29 3.60 21.00
CA PRO A 62 -8.70 2.81 22.15
C PRO A 62 -8.57 3.70 23.37
N ASP A 63 -9.65 3.74 24.15
CA ASP A 63 -9.73 4.19 25.51
C ASP A 63 -8.92 5.46 25.86
N GLN A 64 -9.60 6.55 26.19
CA GLN A 64 -8.97 7.80 26.67
C GLN A 64 -8.07 7.56 27.89
N ASP A 65 -8.33 6.48 28.66
CA ASP A 65 -7.54 6.07 29.82
C ASP A 65 -6.23 5.33 29.45
N ARG A 66 -6.05 4.95 28.17
CA ARG A 66 -4.86 4.29 27.64
C ARG A 66 -4.41 4.87 26.32
N PRO A 67 -3.89 6.11 26.31
CA PRO A 67 -3.60 6.84 25.06
C PRO A 67 -2.59 6.15 24.14
N ASN A 68 -1.87 5.12 24.60
CA ASN A 68 -0.89 4.37 23.81
C ASN A 68 -1.40 3.01 23.30
N GLU A 69 -2.65 2.63 23.56
CA GLU A 69 -3.18 1.36 23.03
C GLU A 69 -3.63 1.56 21.59
N GLY A 70 -2.87 0.95 20.65
CA GLY A 70 -3.10 1.04 19.20
C GLY A 70 -2.48 2.26 18.51
N VAL A 71 -2.10 3.32 19.23
CA VAL A 71 -1.53 4.55 18.70
C VAL A 71 -0.22 4.89 19.38
N PHE A 72 0.69 5.57 18.68
CA PHE A 72 1.89 6.16 19.29
C PHE A 72 1.58 7.60 19.67
N SER A 73 1.51 7.88 20.96
CA SER A 73 1.21 9.20 21.49
C SER A 73 2.27 9.68 22.48
N PHE A 74 2.45 11.00 22.55
CA PHE A 74 3.38 11.67 23.45
C PHE A 74 2.86 13.08 23.72
N GLN A 75 3.39 13.76 24.75
CA GLN A 75 3.07 15.14 25.03
C GLN A 75 4.14 16.07 24.43
N ASP A 76 3.72 17.24 23.96
CA ASP A 76 4.61 18.32 23.58
C ASP A 76 5.00 19.19 24.79
N ASP A 77 5.73 20.27 24.54
CA ASP A 77 6.20 21.19 25.57
C ASP A 77 5.06 21.99 26.26
N ASP A 78 3.90 22.05 25.61
CA ASP A 78 2.67 22.69 26.13
C ASP A 78 1.72 21.68 26.81
N GLU A 79 2.21 20.46 27.10
CA GLU A 79 1.46 19.35 27.71
C GLU A 79 0.26 18.88 26.87
N GLN A 80 0.24 19.20 25.55
CA GLN A 80 -0.80 18.72 24.65
C GLN A 80 -0.48 17.31 24.17
N TRP A 81 -1.49 16.45 24.11
CA TRP A 81 -1.33 15.11 23.56
C TRP A 81 -1.27 15.13 22.04
N LEU A 82 -0.14 14.70 21.50
CA LEU A 82 0.13 14.49 20.08
C LEU A 82 0.20 13.00 19.78
N SER A 83 -0.18 12.63 18.57
CA SER A 83 -0.11 11.24 18.10
C SER A 83 0.45 11.15 16.69
N LEU A 84 1.20 10.10 16.43
CA LEU A 84 1.51 9.71 15.06
C LEU A 84 0.21 9.25 14.38
N ARG A 85 -0.05 9.73 13.16
CA ARG A 85 -1.26 9.41 12.40
C ARG A 85 -1.43 7.92 12.21
N TYR A 86 -2.62 7.44 12.54
CA TYR A 86 -3.00 6.03 12.46
C TYR A 86 -3.45 5.63 11.04
N ASP A 87 -4.03 6.58 10.31
CA ASP A 87 -4.45 6.53 8.91
C ASP A 87 -4.19 7.89 8.22
N LEU A 88 -4.60 8.01 6.96
CA LEU A 88 -4.52 9.27 6.23
C LEU A 88 -5.88 9.99 6.15
N THR A 89 -6.97 9.36 6.58
CA THR A 89 -8.34 9.88 6.45
C THR A 89 -8.68 10.87 7.56
N ALA A 90 -8.31 10.60 8.82
CA ALA A 90 -8.56 11.52 9.93
C ALA A 90 -7.81 12.87 9.76
N PRO A 91 -6.52 12.89 9.36
CA PRO A 91 -5.83 14.13 9.01
C PRO A 91 -6.48 14.89 7.84
N LEU A 92 -7.01 14.18 6.82
CA LEU A 92 -7.77 14.83 5.75
C LEU A 92 -9.04 15.50 6.27
N ALA A 93 -9.78 14.84 7.14
CA ALA A 93 -11.01 15.39 7.69
C ALA A 93 -10.77 16.69 8.44
N ARG A 94 -9.68 16.76 9.24
CA ARG A 94 -9.24 18.00 9.89
C ARG A 94 -8.85 19.07 8.86
N TYR A 95 -8.04 18.70 7.84
CA TYR A 95 -7.61 19.63 6.80
C TYR A 95 -8.78 20.23 6.04
N VAL A 96 -9.76 19.41 5.62
CA VAL A 96 -10.95 19.88 4.91
C VAL A 96 -11.80 20.78 5.82
N ALA A 97 -11.97 20.42 7.09
CA ALA A 97 -12.73 21.23 8.03
C ALA A 97 -12.12 22.61 8.22
N GLU A 98 -10.80 22.70 8.36
CA GLU A 98 -10.04 23.95 8.50
C GLU A 98 -10.09 24.83 7.24
N ASN A 99 -10.08 24.19 6.06
CA ASN A 99 -10.02 24.87 4.77
C ASN A 99 -11.34 24.85 4.00
N PHE A 100 -12.46 24.51 4.64
CA PHE A 100 -13.75 24.23 4.00
C PHE A 100 -14.23 25.33 3.06
N GLN A 101 -13.98 26.59 3.38
CA GLN A 101 -14.37 27.73 2.55
C GLN A 101 -13.40 27.98 1.37
N LYS A 102 -12.24 27.32 1.34
CA LYS A 102 -11.21 27.52 0.32
C LYS A 102 -11.18 26.40 -0.70
N VAL A 103 -11.58 25.18 -0.32
CA VAL A 103 -11.61 24.03 -1.21
C VAL A 103 -12.87 24.02 -2.06
N ALA A 104 -12.75 23.63 -3.33
CA ALA A 104 -13.90 23.40 -4.18
C ALA A 104 -14.60 22.09 -3.77
N LEU A 105 -15.93 22.14 -3.58
CA LEU A 105 -16.73 20.95 -3.28
C LEU A 105 -17.48 20.45 -4.52
N PRO A 106 -17.55 19.13 -4.76
CA PRO A 106 -16.90 18.07 -3.98
C PRO A 106 -15.38 18.11 -4.11
N TYR A 107 -14.68 18.01 -2.96
CA TYR A 107 -13.22 18.01 -2.91
C TYR A 107 -12.69 16.59 -3.14
N ARG A 108 -11.94 16.42 -4.22
CA ARG A 108 -11.33 15.15 -4.62
C ARG A 108 -9.84 15.21 -4.41
N SER A 109 -9.32 14.43 -3.49
CA SER A 109 -7.90 14.46 -3.19
C SER A 109 -7.31 13.08 -2.96
N TYR A 110 -6.04 12.93 -3.33
CA TYR A 110 -5.26 11.75 -3.00
C TYR A 110 -4.04 12.12 -2.17
N ARG A 111 -3.55 11.15 -1.42
CA ARG A 111 -2.35 11.26 -0.60
C ARG A 111 -1.72 9.91 -0.35
N PHE A 112 -0.42 9.87 -0.22
CA PHE A 112 0.27 8.67 0.24
C PHE A 112 1.26 9.03 1.33
N GLY A 113 1.51 8.08 2.23
CA GLY A 113 2.45 8.33 3.31
C GLY A 113 2.47 7.20 4.33
N TRP A 114 3.38 7.37 5.26
CA TRP A 114 3.52 6.47 6.39
C TRP A 114 2.41 6.67 7.39
N VAL A 115 1.87 5.54 7.88
CA VAL A 115 0.95 5.48 9.00
C VAL A 115 1.53 4.57 10.08
N PHE A 116 1.10 4.78 11.32
CA PHE A 116 1.74 4.19 12.48
C PHE A 116 0.69 3.53 13.38
N ARG A 117 0.90 2.26 13.72
CA ARG A 117 -0.02 1.50 14.57
C ARG A 117 0.75 0.82 15.69
N ASN A 118 0.43 1.15 16.93
CA ASN A 118 1.07 0.55 18.10
C ASN A 118 0.44 -0.81 18.46
N GLU A 119 0.25 -1.65 17.46
CA GLU A 119 -0.28 -2.99 17.61
C GLU A 119 0.84 -4.03 17.84
N LYS A 120 0.47 -5.24 18.27
CA LYS A 120 1.42 -6.35 18.40
C LYS A 120 1.90 -6.74 16.98
N PRO A 121 3.20 -6.59 16.68
CA PRO A 121 3.71 -6.93 15.35
C PRO A 121 3.72 -8.45 15.14
N GLY A 122 3.54 -8.86 13.88
CA GLY A 122 3.55 -10.25 13.44
C GLY A 122 3.93 -10.36 11.97
N PRO A 123 3.94 -11.57 11.38
CA PRO A 123 4.20 -11.76 9.96
C PRO A 123 3.24 -10.90 9.10
N GLY A 124 3.80 -10.00 8.26
CA GLY A 124 3.04 -9.07 7.45
C GLY A 124 2.32 -7.94 8.20
N ARG A 125 2.53 -7.80 9.51
CA ARG A 125 1.98 -6.73 10.36
C ARG A 125 3.10 -5.88 10.90
N PHE A 126 3.32 -4.75 10.27
CA PHE A 126 4.29 -3.74 10.69
C PHE A 126 3.60 -2.65 11.51
N ARG A 127 4.38 -2.00 12.38
CA ARG A 127 3.93 -0.82 13.14
C ARG A 127 4.04 0.48 12.34
N GLN A 128 4.81 0.45 11.26
CA GLN A 128 4.92 1.52 10.27
C GLN A 128 4.72 0.91 8.90
N PHE A 129 3.74 1.39 8.14
CA PHE A 129 3.49 0.95 6.77
C PHE A 129 2.92 2.10 5.96
N MET A 130 2.94 1.97 4.64
CA MET A 130 2.52 3.03 3.74
C MET A 130 1.10 2.76 3.24
N GLN A 131 0.29 3.80 3.24
CA GLN A 131 -1.02 3.85 2.60
C GLN A 131 -1.02 4.82 1.43
N PHE A 132 -1.90 4.57 0.45
CA PHE A 132 -2.21 5.47 -0.64
C PHE A 132 -3.73 5.60 -0.72
N ASP A 133 -4.24 6.75 -0.32
CA ASP A 133 -5.65 7.01 -0.14
C ASP A 133 -6.16 8.01 -1.18
N ALA A 134 -7.40 7.85 -1.62
CA ALA A 134 -8.14 8.81 -2.41
C ALA A 134 -9.56 8.97 -1.86
N ASP A 135 -9.99 10.21 -1.67
CA ASP A 135 -11.29 10.53 -1.07
C ASP A 135 -11.98 11.67 -1.81
N THR A 136 -13.31 11.55 -1.90
CA THR A 136 -14.23 12.58 -2.35
C THR A 136 -15.03 13.07 -1.16
N VAL A 137 -14.87 14.34 -0.80
CA VAL A 137 -15.55 14.98 0.32
C VAL A 137 -16.56 16.01 -0.19
N GLY A 138 -17.78 15.99 0.34
CA GLY A 138 -18.85 16.88 -0.08
C GLY A 138 -19.79 16.33 -1.15
N ALA A 139 -19.75 15.01 -1.41
CA ALA A 139 -20.65 14.34 -2.38
C ALA A 139 -21.59 13.35 -1.69
N ALA A 140 -22.89 13.64 -1.71
CA ALA A 140 -23.92 12.79 -1.13
C ALA A 140 -24.40 11.67 -2.07
N THR A 141 -24.15 11.80 -3.37
CA THR A 141 -24.62 10.85 -4.39
C THR A 141 -23.82 9.55 -4.42
N MET A 142 -24.48 8.42 -4.67
CA MET A 142 -23.87 7.11 -4.87
C MET A 142 -22.97 7.05 -6.14
N ALA A 143 -23.02 8.05 -7.00
CA ALA A 143 -22.08 8.17 -8.12
C ALA A 143 -20.64 8.34 -7.64
N ALA A 144 -20.41 9.03 -6.51
CA ALA A 144 -19.09 9.15 -5.92
C ALA A 144 -18.56 7.78 -5.43
N ASP A 145 -19.43 6.97 -4.84
CA ASP A 145 -19.09 5.62 -4.36
C ASP A 145 -18.81 4.67 -5.54
N ALA A 146 -19.63 4.73 -6.59
CA ALA A 146 -19.40 3.97 -7.82
C ALA A 146 -18.06 4.34 -8.48
N GLU A 147 -17.73 5.62 -8.53
CA GLU A 147 -16.48 6.12 -9.09
C GLU A 147 -15.24 5.63 -8.31
N ILE A 148 -15.31 5.63 -6.98
CA ILE A 148 -14.25 5.04 -6.12
C ILE A 148 -14.05 3.55 -6.44
N CYS A 149 -15.13 2.78 -6.63
CA CYS A 149 -15.04 1.37 -7.00
C CYS A 149 -14.39 1.18 -8.38
N MET A 150 -14.77 1.99 -9.38
CA MET A 150 -14.20 1.97 -10.73
C MET A 150 -12.71 2.34 -10.70
N MET A 151 -12.35 3.38 -9.98
CA MET A 151 -10.97 3.82 -9.80
C MET A 151 -10.11 2.74 -9.12
N ALA A 152 -10.65 2.03 -8.13
CA ALA A 152 -9.97 0.91 -7.49
C ALA A 152 -9.70 -0.24 -8.47
N ALA A 153 -10.69 -0.60 -9.32
CA ALA A 153 -10.53 -1.61 -10.36
C ALA A 153 -9.48 -1.21 -11.40
N ASP A 154 -9.55 0.01 -11.93
CA ASP A 154 -8.58 0.54 -12.90
C ASP A 154 -7.16 0.62 -12.33
N THR A 155 -7.05 0.86 -11.03
CA THR A 155 -5.75 0.85 -10.34
C THR A 155 -5.13 -0.55 -10.34
N MET A 156 -5.91 -1.60 -10.10
CA MET A 156 -5.40 -2.98 -10.17
C MET A 156 -4.91 -3.31 -11.59
N GLU A 157 -5.68 -2.95 -12.62
CA GLU A 157 -5.29 -3.18 -14.01
C GLU A 157 -4.05 -2.37 -14.42
N ALA A 158 -3.93 -1.11 -13.97
CA ALA A 158 -2.74 -0.28 -14.21
C ALA A 158 -1.46 -0.84 -13.55
N LEU A 159 -1.61 -1.63 -12.49
CA LEU A 159 -0.52 -2.35 -11.83
C LEU A 159 -0.23 -3.72 -12.47
N GLY A 160 -0.87 -4.05 -13.60
CA GLY A 160 -0.67 -5.30 -14.32
C GLY A 160 -1.40 -6.49 -13.72
N ILE A 161 -2.35 -6.29 -12.79
CA ILE A 161 -3.22 -7.34 -12.28
C ILE A 161 -4.39 -7.49 -13.24
N GLU A 162 -4.49 -8.62 -13.91
CA GLU A 162 -5.47 -8.87 -14.97
C GLU A 162 -6.88 -9.08 -14.39
N ARG A 163 -7.90 -8.87 -15.22
CA ARG A 163 -9.29 -9.20 -14.89
C ARG A 163 -9.40 -10.68 -14.51
N GLY A 164 -10.20 -10.96 -13.47
CA GLY A 164 -10.29 -12.29 -12.87
C GLY A 164 -9.18 -12.62 -11.85
N GLN A 165 -8.14 -11.79 -11.74
CA GLN A 165 -7.10 -11.92 -10.71
C GLN A 165 -7.34 -11.03 -9.49
N TYR A 166 -8.32 -10.15 -9.57
CA TYR A 166 -8.79 -9.30 -8.47
C TYR A 166 -10.31 -9.13 -8.56
N VAL A 167 -10.90 -8.65 -7.50
CA VAL A 167 -12.29 -8.20 -7.46
C VAL A 167 -12.45 -7.05 -6.47
N VAL A 168 -13.24 -6.05 -6.86
CA VAL A 168 -13.73 -5.01 -5.95
C VAL A 168 -15.07 -5.48 -5.41
N LYS A 169 -15.11 -5.82 -4.13
CA LYS A 169 -16.31 -6.23 -3.41
C LYS A 169 -16.97 -5.02 -2.79
N VAL A 170 -18.28 -4.92 -2.87
CA VAL A 170 -19.06 -3.80 -2.35
C VAL A 170 -20.17 -4.33 -1.44
N ASN A 171 -20.32 -3.74 -0.28
CA ASN A 171 -21.45 -3.95 0.63
C ASN A 171 -21.93 -2.60 1.18
N ASN A 172 -22.92 -2.61 2.04
CA ASN A 172 -23.42 -1.40 2.69
C ASN A 172 -23.62 -1.64 4.19
N ARG A 173 -23.08 -0.74 5.00
CA ARG A 173 -23.20 -0.80 6.46
C ARG A 173 -24.65 -0.81 6.93
N LYS A 174 -25.52 -0.03 6.30
CA LYS A 174 -26.94 0.07 6.62
C LYS A 174 -27.68 -1.26 6.54
N VAL A 175 -27.25 -2.14 5.62
CA VAL A 175 -27.84 -3.48 5.48
C VAL A 175 -27.64 -4.29 6.77
N LEU A 176 -26.43 -4.30 7.32
CA LEU A 176 -26.14 -4.99 8.56
C LEU A 176 -26.71 -4.27 9.78
N ASP A 177 -26.71 -2.95 9.80
CA ASP A 177 -27.29 -2.16 10.87
C ASP A 177 -28.82 -2.42 10.96
N GLY A 178 -29.53 -2.49 9.82
CA GLY A 178 -30.94 -2.86 9.77
C GLY A 178 -31.20 -4.26 10.35
N VAL A 179 -30.37 -5.25 10.02
CA VAL A 179 -30.47 -6.59 10.61
C VAL A 179 -30.23 -6.56 12.13
N MET A 180 -29.25 -5.79 12.59
CA MET A 180 -28.95 -5.67 14.02
C MET A 180 -30.08 -4.96 14.78
N GLU A 181 -30.70 -3.94 14.19
CA GLU A 181 -31.89 -3.32 14.76
C GLU A 181 -33.08 -4.30 14.85
N ALA A 182 -33.28 -5.09 13.79
CA ALA A 182 -34.38 -6.07 13.72
C ALA A 182 -34.23 -7.22 14.74
N ILE A 183 -33.02 -7.49 15.23
CA ILE A 183 -32.79 -8.46 16.32
C ILE A 183 -32.60 -7.79 17.69
N GLY A 184 -32.95 -6.51 17.82
CA GLY A 184 -33.00 -5.77 19.08
C GLY A 184 -31.63 -5.30 19.63
N ILE A 185 -30.58 -5.26 18.79
CA ILE A 185 -29.26 -4.74 19.17
C ILE A 185 -28.89 -3.45 18.44
N GLY A 186 -29.89 -2.67 18.00
CA GLY A 186 -29.72 -1.31 17.49
C GLY A 186 -29.29 -0.30 18.57
N GLY A 187 -28.90 0.90 18.10
CA GLY A 187 -28.60 2.05 18.97
C GLY A 187 -27.28 1.99 19.72
N ASP A 188 -26.92 3.13 20.32
CA ASP A 188 -25.60 3.32 20.98
C ASP A 188 -25.41 2.47 22.24
N ALA A 189 -26.48 2.15 22.95
CA ALA A 189 -26.44 1.27 24.13
C ALA A 189 -25.89 -0.14 23.82
N ASN A 190 -26.01 -0.57 22.57
CA ASN A 190 -25.56 -1.88 22.10
C ASN A 190 -24.25 -1.81 21.26
N ALA A 191 -23.56 -0.67 21.21
CA ALA A 191 -22.37 -0.46 20.37
C ALA A 191 -21.31 -1.57 20.56
N GLY A 192 -21.00 -1.94 21.79
CA GLY A 192 -20.05 -3.03 22.09
C GLY A 192 -20.49 -4.41 21.57
N LYS A 193 -21.80 -4.73 21.67
CA LYS A 193 -22.36 -5.97 21.15
C LYS A 193 -22.37 -5.99 19.62
N ARG A 194 -22.75 -4.87 18.98
CA ARG A 194 -22.69 -4.67 17.51
C ARG A 194 -21.26 -4.86 17.00
N LEU A 195 -20.27 -4.25 17.66
CA LEU A 195 -18.87 -4.40 17.30
C LEU A 195 -18.41 -5.86 17.39
N THR A 196 -18.87 -6.61 18.40
CA THR A 196 -18.55 -8.04 18.54
C THR A 196 -19.15 -8.86 17.39
N VAL A 197 -20.39 -8.56 17.00
CA VAL A 197 -21.06 -9.20 15.85
C VAL A 197 -20.27 -8.93 14.56
N LEU A 198 -19.90 -7.69 14.30
CA LEU A 198 -19.14 -7.31 13.11
C LEU A 198 -17.77 -7.99 13.06
N ARG A 199 -17.07 -8.04 14.19
CA ARG A 199 -15.79 -8.76 14.32
C ARG A 199 -15.92 -10.26 14.12
N ALA A 200 -17.07 -10.84 14.43
CA ALA A 200 -17.36 -12.24 14.14
C ALA A 200 -17.54 -12.48 12.64
N ILE A 201 -18.32 -11.61 11.97
CA ILE A 201 -18.59 -11.70 10.52
C ILE A 201 -17.30 -11.48 9.72
N ASP A 202 -16.44 -10.54 10.10
CA ASP A 202 -15.12 -10.27 9.46
C ASP A 202 -14.20 -11.50 9.42
N LYS A 203 -14.49 -12.52 10.22
CA LYS A 203 -13.72 -13.78 10.24
C LYS A 203 -14.32 -14.86 9.33
N LEU A 204 -15.36 -14.55 8.55
CA LEU A 204 -16.09 -15.55 7.74
C LEU A 204 -15.16 -16.29 6.78
N ASP A 205 -14.29 -15.58 6.06
CA ASP A 205 -13.34 -16.18 5.10
C ASP A 205 -12.37 -17.16 5.76
N ARG A 206 -12.03 -16.93 7.03
CA ARG A 206 -11.07 -17.75 7.76
C ARG A 206 -11.72 -18.90 8.53
N LEU A 207 -12.88 -18.65 9.12
CA LEU A 207 -13.51 -19.58 10.05
C LEU A 207 -14.71 -20.33 9.46
N GLY A 208 -15.17 -19.91 8.28
CA GLY A 208 -16.40 -20.41 7.66
C GLY A 208 -17.66 -20.05 8.47
N VAL A 209 -18.81 -20.41 7.92
CA VAL A 209 -20.13 -20.10 8.51
C VAL A 209 -20.25 -20.64 9.94
N GLU A 210 -19.78 -21.88 10.18
CA GLU A 210 -19.91 -22.50 11.48
C GLU A 210 -19.06 -21.80 12.57
N GLY A 211 -17.83 -21.40 12.23
CA GLY A 211 -16.98 -20.65 13.16
C GLY A 211 -17.54 -19.26 13.48
N VAL A 212 -18.19 -18.60 12.50
CA VAL A 212 -18.89 -17.33 12.72
C VAL A 212 -20.13 -17.55 13.58
N ARG A 213 -20.91 -18.61 13.34
CA ARG A 213 -22.08 -18.99 14.16
C ARG A 213 -21.70 -19.10 15.64
N GLN A 214 -20.60 -19.78 15.95
CA GLN A 214 -20.11 -19.92 17.33
C GLN A 214 -19.75 -18.55 17.95
N LEU A 215 -19.09 -17.68 17.19
CA LEU A 215 -18.71 -16.34 17.65
C LEU A 215 -19.91 -15.37 17.77
N LEU A 216 -20.97 -15.56 17.01
CA LEU A 216 -22.23 -14.84 17.20
C LEU A 216 -22.97 -15.30 18.46
N GLY A 217 -22.89 -16.59 18.81
CA GLY A 217 -23.45 -17.18 20.01
C GLY A 217 -22.55 -17.01 21.24
N GLU A 218 -22.26 -18.12 21.91
CA GLU A 218 -21.52 -18.13 23.20
C GLU A 218 -20.02 -17.87 23.03
N GLY A 219 -19.44 -18.21 21.88
CA GLY A 219 -18.02 -18.11 21.60
C GLY A 219 -17.40 -19.43 21.13
N ARG A 220 -16.07 -19.42 20.98
CA ARG A 220 -15.36 -20.57 20.42
C ARG A 220 -13.96 -20.72 21.04
N LYS A 221 -13.49 -21.95 21.15
CA LYS A 221 -12.08 -22.27 21.43
C LYS A 221 -11.31 -22.35 20.09
N ASP A 222 -10.13 -21.79 20.04
CA ASP A 222 -9.23 -21.95 18.91
C ASP A 222 -8.39 -23.25 19.02
N GLU A 223 -7.51 -23.48 18.04
CA GLU A 223 -6.64 -24.65 18.01
C GLU A 223 -5.60 -24.67 19.15
N SER A 224 -5.31 -23.51 19.75
CA SER A 224 -4.41 -23.39 20.91
C SER A 224 -5.14 -23.66 22.26
N GLY A 225 -6.48 -23.76 22.20
CA GLY A 225 -7.32 -23.94 23.38
C GLY A 225 -7.80 -22.63 24.00
N ASP A 226 -7.39 -21.49 23.46
CA ASP A 226 -7.82 -20.18 23.94
C ASP A 226 -9.29 -19.92 23.57
N PHE A 227 -10.07 -19.46 24.57
CA PHE A 227 -11.49 -19.18 24.38
C PHE A 227 -11.73 -17.73 24.00
N THR A 228 -12.36 -17.52 22.84
CA THR A 228 -12.87 -16.22 22.41
C THR A 228 -14.36 -16.14 22.75
N LYS A 229 -14.74 -15.21 23.63
CA LYS A 229 -16.15 -14.95 24.00
C LYS A 229 -16.92 -14.45 22.77
N GLY A 230 -18.13 -14.96 22.57
CA GLY A 230 -19.03 -14.56 21.48
C GLY A 230 -19.89 -13.34 21.83
N ALA A 231 -20.75 -12.96 20.86
CA ALA A 231 -21.68 -11.85 21.00
C ALA A 231 -22.91 -12.16 21.88
N GLY A 232 -23.13 -13.43 22.24
CA GLY A 232 -24.25 -13.87 23.06
C GLY A 232 -25.61 -13.65 22.38
N LEU A 233 -25.68 -13.87 21.06
CA LEU A 233 -26.96 -13.90 20.34
C LEU A 233 -27.66 -15.24 20.56
N ASP A 234 -28.99 -15.22 20.61
CA ASP A 234 -29.78 -16.45 20.55
C ASP A 234 -29.73 -17.09 19.15
N VAL A 235 -30.27 -18.31 19.06
CA VAL A 235 -30.25 -19.10 17.81
C VAL A 235 -30.99 -18.41 16.66
N ALA A 236 -32.13 -17.78 16.94
CA ALA A 236 -32.95 -17.11 15.92
C ALA A 236 -32.23 -15.87 15.36
N SER A 237 -31.70 -15.03 16.25
CA SER A 237 -30.88 -13.87 15.88
C SER A 237 -29.60 -14.26 15.12
N THR A 238 -28.92 -15.32 15.58
CA THR A 238 -27.74 -15.86 14.91
C THR A 238 -28.08 -16.33 13.48
N ASN A 239 -29.16 -17.10 13.32
CA ASN A 239 -29.62 -17.57 12.00
C ASN A 239 -29.92 -16.40 11.06
N ARG A 240 -30.60 -15.36 11.55
CA ARG A 240 -30.93 -14.18 10.74
C ARG A 240 -29.68 -13.46 10.24
N VAL A 241 -28.67 -13.29 11.08
CA VAL A 241 -27.37 -12.71 10.69
C VAL A 241 -26.68 -13.60 9.66
N ILE A 242 -26.59 -14.90 9.90
CA ILE A 242 -25.95 -15.86 8.98
C ILE A 242 -26.65 -15.88 7.64
N GLU A 243 -27.98 -15.97 7.63
CA GLU A 243 -28.79 -15.94 6.41
C GLU A 243 -28.49 -14.70 5.59
N ARG A 244 -28.41 -13.54 6.24
CA ARG A 244 -28.13 -12.27 5.54
C ARG A 244 -26.74 -12.21 4.91
N ILE A 245 -25.71 -12.68 5.59
CA ILE A 245 -24.34 -12.66 5.05
C ILE A 245 -24.06 -13.76 4.04
N THR A 246 -24.93 -14.80 3.98
CA THR A 246 -24.81 -15.90 3.00
C THR A 246 -25.80 -15.78 1.85
N SER A 247 -26.91 -15.06 2.03
CA SER A 247 -27.88 -14.78 0.96
C SER A 247 -27.34 -13.68 0.04
N GLY A 248 -26.89 -14.04 -1.16
CA GLY A 248 -26.47 -13.07 -2.18
C GLY A 248 -25.05 -13.25 -2.72
N VAL A 249 -24.44 -14.42 -2.55
CA VAL A 249 -23.16 -14.77 -3.23
C VAL A 249 -23.34 -14.95 -4.76
N ALA A 250 -24.54 -14.82 -5.26
CA ALA A 250 -24.86 -14.90 -6.70
C ALA A 250 -25.11 -13.49 -7.26
N GLY A 251 -24.08 -12.75 -7.57
CA GLY A 251 -23.89 -11.75 -8.63
C GLY A 251 -24.98 -10.73 -9.01
N ASP A 252 -26.22 -10.86 -8.57
CA ASP A 252 -27.34 -10.02 -8.94
C ASP A 252 -28.29 -9.75 -7.76
N ILE A 253 -28.53 -8.48 -7.46
CA ILE A 253 -29.60 -8.07 -6.54
C ILE A 253 -30.99 -8.40 -7.11
N GLY A 254 -31.07 -8.88 -8.34
CA GLY A 254 -32.27 -9.16 -9.10
C GLY A 254 -32.91 -10.52 -8.86
N GLY A 255 -33.16 -10.97 -7.62
CA GLY A 255 -33.84 -12.26 -7.44
C GLY A 255 -34.25 -12.68 -6.03
N GLY A 256 -33.82 -11.96 -5.01
CA GLY A 256 -34.33 -12.19 -3.66
C GLY A 256 -35.74 -11.57 -3.54
N ALA A 257 -36.79 -12.39 -3.55
CA ALA A 257 -38.12 -11.93 -3.22
C ALA A 257 -38.06 -11.18 -1.88
N MET A 258 -38.28 -9.87 -1.97
CA MET A 258 -38.48 -9.00 -0.81
C MET A 258 -39.70 -9.58 -0.07
N VAL A 259 -39.48 -10.21 1.07
CA VAL A 259 -40.58 -10.54 1.97
C VAL A 259 -41.10 -9.20 2.48
N ILE A 260 -42.07 -8.64 1.75
CA ILE A 260 -42.84 -7.50 2.18
C ILE A 260 -43.61 -8.02 3.41
N GLY A 261 -43.18 -7.59 4.59
CA GLY A 261 -44.01 -7.79 5.80
C GLY A 261 -45.38 -7.24 5.53
N ASP A 262 -46.37 -7.84 6.16
CA ASP A 262 -47.78 -7.54 6.01
C ASP A 262 -48.04 -6.02 5.88
N ALA A 263 -48.40 -5.60 4.68
CA ALA A 263 -48.66 -4.21 4.29
C ALA A 263 -49.90 -3.61 4.97
N SER A 264 -50.54 -4.35 5.89
CA SER A 264 -51.79 -3.94 6.55
C SER A 264 -51.61 -2.89 7.65
N SER A 265 -50.38 -2.67 8.18
CA SER A 265 -50.15 -1.74 9.29
C SER A 265 -49.51 -0.40 8.89
N GLY A 266 -49.06 -0.23 7.64
CA GLY A 266 -48.46 1.02 7.15
C GLY A 266 -47.10 1.40 7.79
N GLN A 267 -46.60 0.60 8.73
CA GLN A 267 -45.34 0.86 9.44
C GLN A 267 -44.38 -0.29 9.22
N LEU A 268 -43.20 0.03 8.65
CA LEU A 268 -42.13 -0.97 8.45
C LEU A 268 -41.62 -1.49 9.80
N PRO A 269 -41.30 -2.78 9.94
CA PRO A 269 -40.64 -3.32 11.13
C PRO A 269 -39.33 -2.58 11.43
N ALA A 270 -38.93 -2.55 12.71
CA ALA A 270 -37.68 -1.93 13.15
C ALA A 270 -36.48 -2.44 12.34
N GLY A 271 -35.64 -1.52 11.87
CA GLY A 271 -34.47 -1.81 11.04
C GLY A 271 -34.74 -2.04 9.55
N GLN A 272 -35.97 -2.36 9.14
CA GLN A 272 -36.27 -2.66 7.74
C GLN A 272 -36.10 -1.44 6.82
N ALA A 273 -36.46 -0.26 7.29
CA ALA A 273 -36.25 0.97 6.52
C ALA A 273 -34.75 1.24 6.25
N VAL A 274 -33.89 1.03 7.26
CA VAL A 274 -32.46 1.21 7.14
C VAL A 274 -31.84 0.16 6.20
N GLU A 275 -32.27 -1.10 6.32
CA GLU A 275 -31.85 -2.18 5.43
C GLU A 275 -32.23 -1.89 3.97
N LEU A 276 -33.46 -1.49 3.71
CA LEU A 276 -33.96 -1.14 2.36
C LEU A 276 -33.18 0.03 1.77
N GLN A 277 -32.88 1.06 2.56
CA GLN A 277 -32.04 2.16 2.11
C GLN A 277 -30.64 1.67 1.69
N GLY A 278 -30.02 0.79 2.49
CA GLY A 278 -28.73 0.22 2.15
C GLY A 278 -28.75 -0.61 0.86
N LEU A 279 -29.84 -1.36 0.62
CA LEU A 279 -30.04 -2.12 -0.63
C LEU A 279 -30.24 -1.22 -1.84
N ASP A 280 -31.01 -0.15 -1.71
CA ASP A 280 -31.21 0.83 -2.78
C ASP A 280 -29.90 1.52 -3.16
N GLU A 281 -29.08 1.93 -2.18
CA GLU A 281 -27.75 2.48 -2.40
C GLU A 281 -26.83 1.50 -3.15
N LEU A 282 -26.85 0.21 -2.80
CA LEU A 282 -26.11 -0.83 -3.52
C LEU A 282 -26.59 -1.01 -4.96
N GLN A 283 -27.92 -0.98 -5.18
CA GLN A 283 -28.52 -1.07 -6.51
C GLN A 283 -28.12 0.12 -7.39
N GLN A 284 -28.09 1.34 -6.83
CA GLN A 284 -27.62 2.53 -7.54
C GLN A 284 -26.14 2.37 -7.96
N ILE A 285 -25.26 1.96 -7.04
CA ILE A 285 -23.84 1.72 -7.36
C ILE A 285 -23.71 0.67 -8.46
N GLN A 286 -24.41 -0.47 -8.36
CA GLN A 286 -24.36 -1.53 -9.35
C GLN A 286 -24.81 -1.05 -10.74
N THR A 287 -25.87 -0.27 -10.80
CA THR A 287 -26.39 0.31 -12.04
C THR A 287 -25.36 1.23 -12.69
N LEU A 288 -24.72 2.09 -11.90
CA LEU A 288 -23.74 3.06 -12.39
C LEU A 288 -22.45 2.38 -12.89
N VAL A 289 -21.92 1.40 -12.15
CA VAL A 289 -20.69 0.72 -12.56
C VAL A 289 -20.92 -0.13 -13.82
N ARG A 290 -22.08 -0.80 -13.95
CA ARG A 290 -22.44 -1.55 -15.16
C ARG A 290 -22.63 -0.65 -16.37
N ALA A 291 -23.30 0.49 -16.20
CA ALA A 291 -23.44 1.48 -17.27
C ALA A 291 -22.09 1.99 -17.79
N ALA A 292 -21.07 1.98 -16.95
CA ALA A 292 -19.68 2.33 -17.30
C ALA A 292 -18.86 1.13 -17.82
N GLY A 293 -19.45 -0.06 -17.96
CA GLY A 293 -18.76 -1.27 -18.49
C GLY A 293 -17.96 -2.05 -17.45
N TYR A 294 -18.26 -1.89 -16.15
CA TYR A 294 -17.63 -2.68 -15.08
C TYR A 294 -18.57 -3.81 -14.67
N GLU A 295 -18.30 -5.02 -15.16
CA GLU A 295 -19.08 -6.20 -14.87
C GLU A 295 -18.71 -6.86 -13.53
N SER A 296 -19.43 -7.91 -13.15
CA SER A 296 -19.27 -8.57 -11.84
C SER A 296 -17.93 -9.28 -11.62
N ASP A 297 -17.16 -9.51 -12.66
CA ASP A 297 -15.77 -9.99 -12.60
C ASP A 297 -14.79 -8.92 -12.08
N ARG A 298 -15.17 -7.63 -12.20
CA ARG A 298 -14.39 -6.49 -11.72
C ARG A 298 -14.95 -5.90 -10.43
N ILE A 299 -16.27 -5.62 -10.39
CA ILE A 299 -16.95 -4.99 -9.26
C ILE A 299 -18.23 -5.77 -8.98
N ARG A 300 -18.39 -6.29 -7.76
CA ARG A 300 -19.59 -7.04 -7.37
C ARG A 300 -20.08 -6.73 -5.97
N ILE A 301 -21.37 -6.85 -5.78
CA ILE A 301 -21.97 -6.82 -4.45
C ILE A 301 -21.61 -8.11 -3.72
N ASP A 302 -21.07 -7.99 -2.51
CA ASP A 302 -20.66 -9.12 -1.70
C ASP A 302 -21.01 -8.86 -0.21
N PRO A 303 -22.02 -9.55 0.32
CA PRO A 303 -22.49 -9.32 1.69
C PRO A 303 -21.49 -9.75 2.77
N THR A 304 -20.42 -10.46 2.40
CA THR A 304 -19.36 -10.87 3.34
C THR A 304 -18.42 -9.74 3.70
N VAL A 305 -18.43 -8.63 2.93
CA VAL A 305 -17.64 -7.45 3.25
C VAL A 305 -18.24 -6.71 4.43
N VAL A 306 -17.60 -6.82 5.56
CA VAL A 306 -17.98 -6.15 6.82
C VAL A 306 -16.82 -5.26 7.25
N ARG A 307 -16.38 -4.42 6.33
CA ARG A 307 -15.26 -3.54 6.59
C ARG A 307 -15.64 -2.41 7.51
N GLY A 308 -14.64 -2.03 8.24
CA GLY A 308 -14.58 -0.76 8.91
C GLY A 308 -15.05 -0.80 10.31
N LEU A 309 -14.21 -0.19 11.04
CA LEU A 309 -14.49 0.35 12.35
C LEU A 309 -15.71 1.28 12.26
N GLU A 310 -16.25 1.67 13.35
CA GLU A 310 -17.50 2.38 13.62
C GLU A 310 -17.78 3.66 12.79
N TYR A 311 -16.86 4.14 11.95
CA TYR A 311 -17.03 5.41 11.24
C TYR A 311 -17.72 5.32 9.86
N TYR A 312 -17.84 4.13 9.26
CA TYR A 312 -18.55 4.01 7.99
C TYR A 312 -20.08 4.08 8.18
N THR A 313 -20.70 4.90 7.34
CA THR A 313 -22.13 5.26 7.44
C THR A 313 -22.98 4.74 6.27
N GLY A 314 -22.35 4.09 5.28
CA GLY A 314 -23.00 3.66 4.06
C GLY A 314 -22.23 2.55 3.35
N PRO A 315 -22.03 2.65 2.02
CA PRO A 315 -21.26 1.70 1.23
C PRO A 315 -19.85 1.46 1.78
N VAL A 316 -19.38 0.21 1.69
CA VAL A 316 -18.03 -0.21 2.06
C VAL A 316 -17.43 -1.05 0.95
N TYR A 317 -16.13 -0.90 0.72
CA TYR A 317 -15.42 -1.51 -0.40
C TYR A 317 -14.22 -2.32 0.07
N GLU A 318 -13.93 -3.38 -0.66
CA GLU A 318 -12.73 -4.18 -0.46
C GLU A 318 -12.17 -4.66 -1.80
N VAL A 319 -10.86 -4.48 -2.02
CA VAL A 319 -10.17 -5.12 -3.13
C VAL A 319 -9.48 -6.37 -2.64
N GLU A 320 -9.93 -7.50 -3.15
CA GLU A 320 -9.33 -8.81 -2.89
C GLU A 320 -8.54 -9.28 -4.11
N LEU A 321 -7.33 -9.80 -3.87
CA LEU A 321 -6.56 -10.51 -4.88
C LEU A 321 -6.97 -11.98 -4.89
N LEU A 322 -7.39 -12.45 -6.06
CA LEU A 322 -7.83 -13.83 -6.31
C LEU A 322 -6.68 -14.75 -6.75
N LEU A 323 -5.45 -14.23 -6.72
CA LEU A 323 -4.25 -14.93 -7.13
C LEU A 323 -3.90 -16.04 -6.16
N GLU A 324 -3.67 -17.25 -6.70
CA GLU A 324 -3.09 -18.35 -5.96
C GLU A 324 -1.57 -18.33 -6.13
N THR A 325 -0.86 -18.16 -5.02
CA THR A 325 0.60 -18.18 -4.98
C THR A 325 1.09 -19.18 -3.94
N LYS A 326 2.38 -19.49 -3.99
CA LYS A 326 3.03 -20.35 -2.98
C LYS A 326 4.16 -19.60 -2.30
N ASP A 327 4.30 -19.79 -1.00
CA ASP A 327 5.46 -19.28 -0.25
C ASP A 327 6.75 -20.06 -0.62
N GLU A 328 7.88 -19.64 -0.09
CA GLU A 328 9.19 -20.29 -0.30
C GLU A 328 9.20 -21.79 0.11
N LYS A 329 8.23 -22.22 0.91
CA LYS A 329 8.05 -23.60 1.35
C LYS A 329 7.02 -24.38 0.51
N GLY A 330 6.51 -23.77 -0.58
CA GLY A 330 5.53 -24.38 -1.49
C GLY A 330 4.09 -24.40 -0.95
N ARG A 331 3.79 -23.73 0.14
CA ARG A 331 2.44 -23.66 0.73
C ARG A 331 1.61 -22.60 0.03
N PRO A 332 0.32 -22.86 -0.26
CA PRO A 332 -0.55 -21.88 -0.88
C PRO A 332 -0.67 -20.64 0.01
N VAL A 333 -0.50 -19.47 -0.60
CA VAL A 333 -0.66 -18.15 0.05
C VAL A 333 -1.79 -17.41 -0.65
N ARG A 334 -2.78 -16.98 0.13
CA ARG A 334 -3.79 -16.02 -0.31
C ARG A 334 -3.42 -14.65 0.23
N PHE A 335 -3.33 -13.66 -0.63
CA PHE A 335 -3.07 -12.28 -0.22
C PHE A 335 -4.28 -11.63 0.43
N GLY A 336 -5.47 -12.05 0.02
CA GLY A 336 -6.72 -11.48 0.48
C GLY A 336 -6.81 -9.98 0.13
N SER A 337 -7.32 -9.20 1.07
CA SER A 337 -7.54 -7.77 0.88
C SER A 337 -6.24 -6.97 0.78
N VAL A 338 -6.11 -6.16 -0.26
CA VAL A 338 -4.98 -5.23 -0.49
C VAL A 338 -5.38 -3.76 -0.38
N GLY A 339 -6.67 -3.48 -0.38
CA GLY A 339 -7.22 -2.14 -0.20
C GLY A 339 -8.66 -2.20 0.29
N GLY A 340 -9.14 -1.09 0.80
CA GLY A 340 -10.51 -0.97 1.24
C GLY A 340 -10.89 0.45 1.61
N GLY A 341 -12.18 0.70 1.68
CA GLY A 341 -12.72 2.01 1.93
C GLY A 341 -14.21 1.99 2.20
N GLY A 342 -14.83 3.14 2.07
CA GLY A 342 -16.26 3.30 2.22
C GLY A 342 -16.69 4.74 2.44
N ARG A 343 -17.98 4.93 2.64
CA ARG A 343 -18.62 6.20 2.96
C ARG A 343 -18.52 6.51 4.45
N TYR A 344 -18.10 7.75 4.79
CA TYR A 344 -17.90 8.20 6.16
C TYR A 344 -18.38 9.66 6.34
N ASP A 345 -19.64 9.85 6.63
CA ASP A 345 -20.24 11.20 6.69
C ASP A 345 -19.95 11.93 8.01
N GLY A 346 -19.45 11.22 9.03
CA GLY A 346 -19.24 11.76 10.37
C GLY A 346 -17.86 12.36 10.66
N LEU A 347 -16.83 12.10 9.84
CA LEU A 347 -15.47 12.51 10.21
C LEU A 347 -15.22 14.02 10.12
N VAL A 348 -15.65 14.64 9.02
CA VAL A 348 -15.51 16.11 8.85
C VAL A 348 -16.49 16.85 9.76
N SER A 349 -17.68 16.31 9.96
CA SER A 349 -18.71 16.91 10.80
C SER A 349 -18.30 17.06 12.27
N ARG A 350 -17.38 16.22 12.76
CA ARG A 350 -16.81 16.36 14.11
C ARG A 350 -16.17 17.72 14.37
N PHE A 351 -15.59 18.33 13.34
CA PHE A 351 -14.96 19.64 13.42
C PHE A 351 -15.93 20.78 13.07
N ARG A 352 -16.96 20.48 12.27
CA ARG A 352 -17.88 21.52 11.75
C ARG A 352 -19.26 21.54 12.38
N GLY A 353 -19.67 20.44 13.02
CA GLY A 353 -21.04 20.33 13.58
C GLY A 353 -22.12 20.04 12.55
N GLU A 354 -21.82 20.04 11.24
CA GLU A 354 -22.76 19.75 10.14
C GLU A 354 -22.31 18.50 9.40
N PRO A 355 -23.22 17.63 8.93
CA PRO A 355 -22.89 16.47 8.13
C PRO A 355 -22.18 16.88 6.83
N VAL A 356 -21.03 16.27 6.55
CA VAL A 356 -20.28 16.43 5.30
C VAL A 356 -20.07 15.06 4.69
N PRO A 357 -20.85 14.70 3.66
CA PRO A 357 -20.76 13.40 3.01
C PRO A 357 -19.36 13.17 2.44
N ALA A 358 -18.79 12.02 2.70
CA ALA A 358 -17.46 11.67 2.18
C ALA A 358 -17.37 10.16 1.90
N THR A 359 -16.63 9.81 0.87
CA THR A 359 -16.33 8.43 0.51
C THR A 359 -14.90 8.33 0.02
N GLY A 360 -14.21 7.24 0.31
CA GLY A 360 -12.82 7.08 -0.07
C GLY A 360 -12.33 5.64 -0.06
N PHE A 361 -11.12 5.47 -0.56
CA PHE A 361 -10.45 4.19 -0.70
C PHE A 361 -8.98 4.29 -0.33
N SER A 362 -8.49 3.31 0.40
CA SER A 362 -7.10 3.22 0.87
C SER A 362 -6.45 1.94 0.36
N ILE A 363 -5.28 2.06 -0.25
CA ILE A 363 -4.43 0.94 -0.64
C ILE A 363 -3.33 0.74 0.41
N GLY A 364 -3.19 -0.47 0.91
CA GLY A 364 -2.04 -0.88 1.71
C GLY A 364 -0.81 -1.10 0.82
N VAL A 365 -0.04 -0.03 0.57
CA VAL A 365 1.08 -0.01 -0.39
C VAL A 365 2.09 -1.12 -0.12
N SER A 366 2.51 -1.29 1.14
CA SER A 366 3.49 -2.32 1.50
C SER A 366 2.97 -3.74 1.25
N ARG A 367 1.68 -3.98 1.48
CA ARG A 367 1.05 -5.28 1.27
C ARG A 367 0.88 -5.59 -0.22
N LEU A 368 0.40 -4.61 -0.99
CA LEU A 368 0.25 -4.75 -2.43
C LEU A 368 1.60 -4.92 -3.12
N GLN A 369 2.63 -4.19 -2.70
CA GLN A 369 4.00 -4.36 -3.20
C GLN A 369 4.51 -5.79 -2.97
N ALA A 370 4.33 -6.34 -1.78
CA ALA A 370 4.73 -7.72 -1.50
C ALA A 370 4.01 -8.72 -2.42
N ALA A 371 2.71 -8.52 -2.64
CA ALA A 371 1.92 -9.34 -3.56
C ALA A 371 2.45 -9.25 -5.00
N LEU A 372 2.62 -8.04 -5.53
CA LEU A 372 3.10 -7.80 -6.91
C LEU A 372 4.52 -8.35 -7.14
N THR A 373 5.40 -8.23 -6.14
CA THR A 373 6.76 -8.80 -6.20
C THR A 373 6.70 -10.32 -6.25
N MET A 374 5.86 -10.96 -5.42
CA MET A 374 5.74 -12.42 -5.37
C MET A 374 5.18 -13.02 -6.67
N ILE A 375 4.30 -12.32 -7.37
CA ILE A 375 3.75 -12.76 -8.67
C ILE A 375 4.59 -12.31 -9.87
N GLY A 376 5.75 -11.66 -9.63
CA GLY A 376 6.66 -11.20 -10.68
C GLY A 376 6.17 -10.02 -11.52
N LYS A 377 5.12 -9.32 -11.09
CA LYS A 377 4.57 -8.12 -11.78
C LYS A 377 5.30 -6.83 -11.39
N LEU A 378 6.06 -6.86 -10.31
CA LEU A 378 6.87 -5.74 -9.85
C LEU A 378 8.32 -6.21 -9.67
N GLU A 379 9.20 -5.74 -10.55
CA GLU A 379 10.62 -6.05 -10.41
C GLU A 379 11.26 -5.20 -9.31
N SER A 380 11.67 -5.84 -8.22
CA SER A 380 12.47 -5.18 -7.19
C SER A 380 13.96 -5.27 -7.51
N ARG A 381 14.37 -4.71 -8.64
CA ARG A 381 15.79 -4.56 -8.96
C ARG A 381 16.27 -3.18 -8.54
N PRO A 382 17.43 -3.08 -7.88
CA PRO A 382 18.02 -1.76 -7.65
C PRO A 382 18.31 -1.09 -8.99
N ALA A 383 18.10 0.21 -9.07
CA ALA A 383 18.56 0.97 -10.22
C ALA A 383 20.05 0.72 -10.46
N PRO A 384 20.52 0.68 -11.71
CA PRO A 384 21.95 0.56 -12.00
C PRO A 384 22.77 1.57 -11.19
N GLY A 385 23.91 1.11 -10.66
CA GLY A 385 24.83 1.97 -9.94
C GLY A 385 25.42 3.08 -10.82
N PRO A 386 26.15 4.03 -10.24
CA PRO A 386 26.84 5.06 -11.01
C PRO A 386 28.02 4.48 -11.78
N VAL A 387 28.43 5.12 -12.86
CA VAL A 387 29.71 4.87 -13.52
C VAL A 387 30.83 5.14 -12.52
N LEU A 388 31.75 4.18 -12.34
CA LEU A 388 32.87 4.37 -11.42
C LEU A 388 34.07 4.95 -12.17
N VAL A 389 34.60 6.08 -11.72
CA VAL A 389 35.95 6.56 -12.12
C VAL A 389 36.93 6.07 -11.08
N THR A 390 37.85 5.21 -11.50
CA THR A 390 38.89 4.65 -10.61
C THR A 390 39.98 5.65 -10.31
N VAL A 391 40.62 5.51 -9.14
CA VAL A 391 41.82 6.26 -8.75
C VAL A 391 43.01 5.34 -8.90
N PHE A 392 43.70 5.47 -10.03
CA PHE A 392 44.92 4.69 -10.30
C PHE A 392 46.13 5.32 -9.61
N ASP A 393 46.30 6.63 -9.77
CA ASP A 393 47.38 7.42 -9.22
C ASP A 393 46.82 8.45 -8.22
N ARG A 394 47.34 8.43 -6.99
CA ARG A 394 46.84 9.27 -5.89
C ARG A 394 47.15 10.76 -6.06
N ASP A 395 48.25 11.05 -6.73
CA ASP A 395 48.67 12.44 -6.97
C ASP A 395 47.83 13.10 -8.06
N ARG A 396 46.96 12.33 -8.73
CA ARG A 396 46.14 12.76 -9.86
C ARG A 396 44.64 12.77 -9.58
N VAL A 397 44.26 12.77 -8.34
CA VAL A 397 42.83 12.76 -7.96
C VAL A 397 42.05 13.90 -8.63
N ALA A 398 42.66 15.07 -8.82
CA ALA A 398 42.04 16.21 -9.50
C ALA A 398 41.67 15.91 -10.98
N ASP A 399 42.49 15.12 -11.69
CA ASP A 399 42.19 14.72 -13.07
C ASP A 399 41.00 13.77 -13.11
N TYR A 400 40.92 12.78 -12.22
CA TYR A 400 39.80 11.87 -12.11
C TYR A 400 38.52 12.60 -11.68
N GLN A 401 38.65 13.61 -10.81
CA GLN A 401 37.49 14.42 -10.40
C GLN A 401 36.93 15.24 -11.57
N LYS A 402 37.79 15.73 -12.49
CA LYS A 402 37.34 16.39 -13.72
C LYS A 402 36.53 15.43 -14.62
N MET A 403 36.98 14.17 -14.77
CA MET A 403 36.24 13.15 -15.53
C MET A 403 34.86 12.88 -14.92
N VAL A 404 34.78 12.75 -13.59
CA VAL A 404 33.49 12.61 -12.90
C VAL A 404 32.59 13.81 -13.15
N ALA A 405 33.15 15.04 -13.10
CA ALA A 405 32.38 16.27 -13.37
C ALA A 405 31.87 16.31 -14.81
N GLN A 406 32.68 15.93 -15.81
CA GLN A 406 32.26 15.83 -17.20
C GLN A 406 31.08 14.89 -17.41
N LEU A 407 31.15 13.69 -16.80
CA LEU A 407 30.06 12.71 -16.87
C LEU A 407 28.78 13.24 -16.21
N ARG A 408 28.89 13.84 -15.00
CA ARG A 408 27.75 14.43 -14.29
C ARG A 408 27.11 15.58 -15.04
N ASN A 409 27.91 16.47 -15.62
CA ASN A 409 27.43 17.58 -16.44
C ASN A 409 26.70 17.10 -17.70
N ALA A 410 27.03 15.90 -18.18
CA ALA A 410 26.34 15.24 -19.30
C ALA A 410 25.09 14.43 -18.86
N GLY A 411 24.66 14.54 -17.60
CA GLY A 411 23.50 13.82 -17.04
C GLY A 411 23.77 12.35 -16.68
N ILE A 412 25.02 11.92 -16.69
CA ILE A 412 25.42 10.55 -16.35
C ILE A 412 25.71 10.45 -14.86
N ARG A 413 25.08 9.50 -14.16
CA ARG A 413 25.42 9.21 -12.77
C ARG A 413 26.83 8.64 -12.69
N ALA A 414 27.75 9.36 -12.05
CA ALA A 414 29.14 8.97 -11.91
C ALA A 414 29.68 9.25 -10.52
N GLU A 415 30.57 8.38 -10.04
CA GLU A 415 31.27 8.55 -8.76
C GLU A 415 32.77 8.34 -8.91
N LEU A 416 33.54 9.08 -8.12
CA LEU A 416 34.95 8.82 -7.94
C LEU A 416 35.12 7.73 -6.87
N TYR A 417 36.08 6.82 -7.04
CA TYR A 417 36.42 5.89 -6.00
C TYR A 417 36.97 6.61 -4.78
N LEU A 418 36.23 6.58 -3.67
CA LEU A 418 36.60 7.21 -2.40
C LEU A 418 36.95 6.19 -1.29
N GLY A 419 37.13 4.92 -1.66
CA GLY A 419 37.45 3.86 -0.70
C GLY A 419 38.89 3.90 -0.21
N ASN A 420 39.34 2.77 0.37
CA ASN A 420 40.71 2.70 0.88
C ASN A 420 41.72 3.06 -0.21
N PRO A 421 42.57 4.09 0.01
CA PRO A 421 43.54 4.54 -0.98
C PRO A 421 44.65 3.50 -1.30
N LYS A 422 44.78 2.44 -0.50
CA LYS A 422 45.69 1.32 -0.79
C LYS A 422 45.10 0.29 -1.77
N ASN A 423 43.83 0.40 -2.10
CA ASN A 423 43.18 -0.54 -3.01
C ASN A 423 43.67 -0.34 -4.45
N ASN A 424 44.12 -1.43 -5.06
CA ASN A 424 44.44 -1.44 -6.50
C ASN A 424 43.16 -1.40 -7.35
N VAL A 425 43.34 -1.21 -8.68
CA VAL A 425 42.21 -1.13 -9.62
C VAL A 425 41.30 -2.36 -9.55
N GLY A 426 41.86 -3.57 -9.39
CA GLY A 426 41.04 -4.77 -9.27
C GLY A 426 40.10 -4.76 -8.06
N GLN A 427 40.55 -4.20 -6.92
CA GLN A 427 39.71 -4.03 -5.73
C GLN A 427 38.64 -2.93 -5.92
N GLN A 428 38.98 -1.88 -6.67
CA GLN A 428 38.03 -0.82 -7.04
C GLN A 428 36.97 -1.33 -8.01
N LEU A 429 37.31 -2.21 -8.95
CA LEU A 429 36.36 -2.87 -9.83
C LEU A 429 35.41 -3.80 -9.06
N LYS A 430 35.91 -4.55 -8.06
CA LYS A 430 35.05 -5.33 -7.16
C LYS A 430 34.06 -4.44 -6.37
N TYR A 431 34.43 -3.21 -6.06
CA TYR A 431 33.53 -2.23 -5.49
C TYR A 431 32.47 -1.81 -6.51
N ALA A 432 32.87 -1.51 -7.77
CA ALA A 432 31.95 -1.18 -8.85
C ALA A 432 30.90 -2.30 -9.08
N ASP A 433 31.34 -3.56 -9.12
CA ASP A 433 30.45 -4.72 -9.24
C ASP A 433 29.41 -4.77 -8.12
N ARG A 434 29.83 -4.60 -6.86
CA ARG A 434 28.88 -4.55 -5.72
C ARG A 434 27.92 -3.37 -5.77
N ARG A 435 28.32 -2.26 -6.40
CA ARG A 435 27.50 -1.08 -6.62
C ARG A 435 26.53 -1.25 -7.79
N GLY A 436 26.68 -2.31 -8.59
CA GLY A 436 25.92 -2.49 -9.83
C GLY A 436 26.28 -1.45 -10.88
N SER A 437 27.53 -0.97 -10.90
CA SER A 437 28.00 0.01 -11.88
C SER A 437 27.99 -0.58 -13.28
N PRO A 438 27.45 0.11 -14.30
CA PRO A 438 27.40 -0.41 -15.67
C PRO A 438 28.78 -0.48 -16.30
N CYS A 439 29.65 0.47 -16.00
CA CYS A 439 31.04 0.49 -16.45
C CYS A 439 31.95 1.24 -15.48
N ALA A 440 33.24 1.06 -15.67
CA ALA A 440 34.28 1.78 -14.97
C ALA A 440 35.23 2.50 -15.95
N VAL A 441 35.66 3.70 -15.56
CA VAL A 441 36.67 4.50 -16.27
C VAL A 441 38.01 4.33 -15.56
N ILE A 442 39.03 3.93 -16.31
CA ILE A 442 40.39 3.68 -15.79
C ILE A 442 41.36 4.55 -16.58
N GLN A 443 42.25 5.25 -15.91
CA GLN A 443 43.35 5.96 -16.54
C GLN A 443 44.63 5.82 -15.69
N GLY A 444 45.56 5.05 -16.18
CA GLY A 444 46.93 4.99 -15.65
C GLY A 444 47.86 6.03 -16.27
N GLY A 445 49.14 5.91 -16.01
CA GLY A 445 50.17 6.80 -16.57
C GLY A 445 50.30 6.70 -18.09
N ASP A 446 50.20 5.49 -18.63
CA ASP A 446 50.33 5.22 -20.07
C ASP A 446 49.14 5.73 -20.85
N GLU A 447 47.93 5.54 -20.35
CA GLU A 447 46.71 6.09 -20.97
C GLU A 447 46.75 7.63 -20.96
N LYS A 448 47.21 8.23 -19.87
CA LYS A 448 47.35 9.70 -19.80
C LYS A 448 48.37 10.21 -20.82
N ALA A 449 49.52 9.54 -20.97
CA ALA A 449 50.52 9.93 -21.93
C ALA A 449 49.97 9.90 -23.38
N ARG A 450 49.02 9.02 -23.68
CA ARG A 450 48.36 8.95 -24.99
C ARG A 450 47.08 9.81 -25.07
N GLY A 451 46.69 10.51 -24.01
CA GLY A 451 45.44 11.27 -23.94
C GLY A 451 44.17 10.41 -23.96
N GLU A 452 44.26 9.18 -23.44
CA GLU A 452 43.19 8.17 -23.47
C GLU A 452 42.66 7.81 -22.06
N VAL A 453 41.52 7.15 -22.06
CA VAL A 453 40.97 6.40 -20.93
C VAL A 453 40.58 5.01 -21.40
N GLN A 454 40.59 4.05 -20.48
CA GLN A 454 40.00 2.72 -20.69
C GLN A 454 38.60 2.71 -20.13
N ILE A 455 37.63 2.29 -20.94
CA ILE A 455 36.26 2.05 -20.51
C ILE A 455 36.10 0.54 -20.35
N LYS A 456 35.77 0.10 -19.13
CA LYS A 456 35.50 -1.30 -18.82
C LYS A 456 33.99 -1.49 -18.64
N ASP A 457 33.35 -2.20 -19.56
CA ASP A 457 31.96 -2.62 -19.51
C ASP A 457 31.81 -3.76 -18.50
N LEU A 458 31.22 -3.47 -17.35
CA LEU A 458 31.08 -4.43 -16.25
C LEU A 458 29.89 -5.36 -16.47
N ILE A 459 28.87 -4.93 -17.21
CA ILE A 459 27.72 -5.77 -17.54
C ILE A 459 28.13 -6.85 -18.53
N ALA A 460 28.84 -6.51 -19.59
CA ALA A 460 29.37 -7.48 -20.53
C ALA A 460 30.41 -8.39 -19.85
N GLY A 461 31.21 -7.83 -18.93
CA GLY A 461 32.22 -8.58 -18.16
C GLY A 461 31.64 -9.63 -17.22
N ALA A 462 30.45 -9.42 -16.66
CA ALA A 462 29.79 -10.36 -15.75
C ALA A 462 29.40 -11.68 -16.46
N GLY A 463 29.09 -11.64 -17.79
CA GLY A 463 28.77 -12.83 -18.60
C GLY A 463 30.00 -13.70 -18.96
N LEU A 464 31.22 -13.27 -18.60
CA LEU A 464 32.44 -14.01 -18.94
C LEU A 464 32.70 -15.22 -18.00
N THR A 465 32.13 -15.26 -16.83
CA THR A 465 32.35 -16.31 -15.82
C THR A 465 31.87 -17.70 -16.28
N ASP A 466 30.91 -17.75 -17.21
CA ASP A 466 30.29 -19.00 -17.68
C ASP A 466 30.91 -19.54 -18.99
N ILE A 467 31.87 -18.81 -19.58
CA ILE A 467 32.52 -19.19 -20.84
C ILE A 467 33.68 -20.14 -20.58
N LYS A 468 33.56 -21.37 -21.05
CA LYS A 468 34.58 -22.42 -20.93
C LYS A 468 35.63 -22.39 -22.07
N ASP A 469 35.28 -21.84 -23.23
CA ASP A 469 36.17 -21.70 -24.37
C ASP A 469 37.10 -20.50 -24.20
N ARG A 470 38.39 -20.74 -24.28
CA ARG A 470 39.43 -19.72 -24.03
C ARG A 470 39.45 -18.63 -25.11
N ASP A 471 39.23 -18.98 -26.37
CA ASP A 471 39.32 -18.02 -27.47
C ASP A 471 38.06 -17.12 -27.49
N GLU A 472 36.89 -17.71 -27.21
CA GLU A 472 35.65 -16.97 -26.99
C GLU A 472 35.77 -16.04 -25.78
N TYR A 473 36.34 -16.51 -24.67
CA TYR A 473 36.62 -15.71 -23.47
C TYR A 473 37.47 -14.51 -23.77
N LEU A 474 38.63 -14.69 -24.46
CA LEU A 474 39.54 -13.62 -24.80
C LEU A 474 38.90 -12.59 -25.75
N LYS A 475 38.11 -13.04 -26.73
CA LYS A 475 37.41 -12.17 -27.64
C LYS A 475 36.38 -11.29 -26.90
N LYS A 476 35.53 -11.90 -26.06
CA LYS A 476 34.54 -11.15 -25.26
C LYS A 476 35.17 -10.27 -24.20
N GLN A 477 36.31 -10.70 -23.63
CA GLN A 477 37.05 -9.85 -22.71
C GLN A 477 37.63 -8.59 -23.40
N ALA A 478 38.09 -8.71 -24.64
CA ALA A 478 38.55 -7.57 -25.43
C ALA A 478 37.38 -6.64 -25.82
N GLU A 479 36.19 -7.18 -26.08
CA GLU A 479 34.99 -6.39 -26.34
C GLU A 479 34.47 -5.68 -25.09
N ALA A 480 34.72 -6.24 -23.88
CA ALA A 480 34.29 -5.65 -22.62
C ALA A 480 35.22 -4.54 -22.11
N GLN A 481 36.36 -4.27 -22.75
CA GLN A 481 37.24 -3.17 -22.40
C GLN A 481 37.84 -2.54 -23.64
N PHE A 482 37.71 -1.22 -23.78
CA PHE A 482 38.21 -0.47 -24.95
C PHE A 482 38.77 0.88 -24.54
N ALA A 483 39.71 1.38 -25.35
CA ALA A 483 40.31 2.70 -25.18
C ALA A 483 39.44 3.76 -25.89
N ALA A 484 39.38 4.95 -25.29
CA ALA A 484 38.77 6.12 -25.89
C ALA A 484 39.56 7.39 -25.58
N PRO A 485 39.65 8.38 -26.47
CA PRO A 485 40.22 9.67 -26.15
C PRO A 485 39.53 10.35 -24.99
N VAL A 486 40.26 11.05 -24.10
CA VAL A 486 39.67 11.73 -22.96
C VAL A 486 38.59 12.71 -23.28
N ASP A 487 38.71 13.42 -24.40
CA ASP A 487 37.70 14.36 -24.95
C ASP A 487 36.42 13.66 -25.41
N LYS A 488 36.46 12.34 -25.68
CA LYS A 488 35.34 11.49 -26.04
C LYS A 488 34.82 10.62 -24.88
N LEU A 489 35.24 10.88 -23.64
CA LEU A 489 34.86 10.14 -22.46
C LEU A 489 33.32 9.97 -22.34
N VAL A 490 32.58 11.06 -22.51
CA VAL A 490 31.11 11.06 -22.37
C VAL A 490 30.46 10.17 -23.46
N ASP A 491 30.91 10.26 -24.70
CA ASP A 491 30.38 9.48 -25.81
C ASP A 491 30.68 7.98 -25.62
N ALA A 492 31.90 7.65 -25.20
CA ALA A 492 32.32 6.28 -24.91
C ALA A 492 31.51 5.64 -23.79
N VAL A 493 31.24 6.37 -22.70
CA VAL A 493 30.39 5.91 -21.61
C VAL A 493 28.95 5.76 -22.07
N ARG A 494 28.38 6.73 -22.81
CA ARG A 494 27.03 6.63 -23.38
C ARG A 494 26.85 5.41 -24.28
N GLN A 495 27.88 5.04 -25.05
CA GLN A 495 27.84 3.85 -25.88
C GLN A 495 27.59 2.58 -25.05
N VAL A 496 28.25 2.43 -23.90
CA VAL A 496 28.03 1.31 -22.98
C VAL A 496 26.62 1.36 -22.38
N LEU A 497 26.21 2.54 -21.89
CA LEU A 497 24.88 2.71 -21.28
C LEU A 497 23.76 2.37 -22.28
N THR A 498 23.86 2.86 -23.51
CA THR A 498 22.87 2.57 -24.58
C THR A 498 22.84 1.10 -24.96
N ARG A 499 24.04 0.44 -25.06
CA ARG A 499 24.14 -0.99 -25.37
C ARG A 499 23.34 -1.85 -24.39
N HIS A 500 23.32 -1.47 -23.13
CA HIS A 500 22.68 -2.21 -22.06
C HIS A 500 21.33 -1.62 -21.60
N GLY A 501 20.81 -0.60 -22.33
CA GLY A 501 19.54 0.04 -21.98
C GLY A 501 19.55 0.69 -20.59
N VAL A 502 20.72 1.13 -20.11
CA VAL A 502 20.85 1.76 -18.78
C VAL A 502 20.24 3.15 -18.82
N VAL A 503 19.14 3.33 -18.08
CA VAL A 503 18.46 4.61 -17.88
C VAL A 503 18.36 4.86 -16.39
N TRP A 504 18.68 6.08 -15.97
CA TRP A 504 18.40 6.55 -14.62
C TRP A 504 17.21 7.52 -14.66
N SER A 505 16.14 7.13 -14.01
CA SER A 505 14.97 8.01 -13.75
C SER A 505 15.28 9.04 -12.66
#